data_81d26399ced8a58d2d8e0ca188ba6e34
#
_entry.id   81d26399ced8a58d2d8e0ca188ba6e34
#
_cell.length_a   1.000
_cell.length_b   1.000
_cell.length_c   1.000
_cell.angle_alpha   90.00
_cell.angle_beta   90.00
_cell.angle_gamma   90.00
#
_symmetry.space_group_name_H-M   'P 1'
#
loop_
_entity.id
_entity.type
_entity.pdbx_description
1 polymer ?
#
loop_
_entity_poly.entity_id
_entity_poly.type
_entity_poly.pdbx_seq_one_letter_code
_entity_poly.pdbx_strand_id
1 'polypeptide(L)'
;LYCSYQKRAVETLNLILNTLRIKNDKVIKAWQLNERHYGSLQGLDKKETAIKYGEEQVFLWRRSYSTTPPLLDKDSLENPNTSTMYQDIEEVLPLGESLHDVRVRVEPILDKILASAQSNKVLVVAHGNSIRAIQKILENIPDDEISHVNIPTCIPLAFDVSVKSGKRVVKRIGYLGDSEEVLRATKEVEQQSQINNKRD
;
A
#
# COMPACT_ATOMS: atom_id res chain seq x y z
N LEU A 1 -1.78 -5.58 -16.16
CA LEU A 1 -1.46 -5.95 -14.79
C LEU A 1 -0.42 -5.02 -14.22
N TYR A 2 -0.58 -4.59 -12.98
CA TYR A 2 0.39 -3.75 -12.25
C TYR A 2 0.77 -4.43 -10.94
N CYS A 3 2.05 -4.36 -10.57
CA CYS A 3 2.55 -4.98 -9.35
C CYS A 3 3.69 -4.15 -8.74
N SER A 4 3.87 -4.22 -7.43
CA SER A 4 5.06 -3.70 -6.78
C SER A 4 6.29 -4.56 -7.10
N TYR A 5 7.49 -4.06 -6.78
CA TYR A 5 8.73 -4.84 -6.88
C TYR A 5 8.88 -5.89 -5.79
N GLN A 6 8.19 -5.72 -4.66
CA GLN A 6 8.41 -6.56 -3.48
C GLN A 6 7.91 -8.00 -3.70
N LYS A 7 8.73 -8.96 -3.31
CA LYS A 7 8.57 -10.40 -3.55
C LYS A 7 7.15 -10.90 -3.21
N ARG A 8 6.62 -10.54 -2.03
CA ARG A 8 5.28 -10.98 -1.59
C ARG A 8 4.16 -10.55 -2.55
N ALA A 9 4.25 -9.34 -3.16
CA ALA A 9 3.24 -8.91 -4.12
C ALA A 9 3.38 -9.62 -5.46
N VAL A 10 4.62 -9.85 -5.93
CA VAL A 10 4.91 -10.61 -7.15
C VAL A 10 4.41 -12.05 -7.01
N GLU A 11 4.68 -12.70 -5.88
CA GLU A 11 4.20 -14.06 -5.59
C GLU A 11 2.67 -14.12 -5.53
N THR A 12 2.03 -13.15 -4.86
CA THR A 12 0.56 -13.03 -4.83
C THR A 12 0.00 -12.91 -6.24
N LEU A 13 0.56 -12.03 -7.08
CA LEU A 13 0.13 -11.90 -8.47
C LEU A 13 0.27 -13.22 -9.23
N ASN A 14 1.41 -13.91 -9.10
CA ASN A 14 1.64 -15.19 -9.78
C ASN A 14 0.62 -16.26 -9.34
N LEU A 15 0.30 -16.32 -8.05
CA LEU A 15 -0.73 -17.24 -7.53
C LEU A 15 -2.10 -16.93 -8.11
N ILE A 16 -2.50 -15.65 -8.17
CA ILE A 16 -3.76 -15.22 -8.79
C ILE A 16 -3.81 -15.64 -10.26
N LEU A 17 -2.77 -15.35 -11.04
CA LEU A 17 -2.73 -15.68 -12.47
C LEU A 17 -2.80 -17.19 -12.70
N ASN A 18 -2.08 -17.97 -11.92
CA ASN A 18 -2.10 -19.42 -11.99
C ASN A 18 -3.49 -19.98 -11.66
N THR A 19 -4.12 -19.49 -10.59
CA THR A 19 -5.45 -19.92 -10.16
C THR A 19 -6.52 -19.60 -11.22
N LEU A 20 -6.44 -18.42 -11.80
CA LEU A 20 -7.37 -17.96 -12.85
C LEU A 20 -7.02 -18.50 -14.23
N ARG A 21 -5.89 -19.23 -14.38
CA ARG A 21 -5.36 -19.73 -15.65
C ARG A 21 -5.17 -18.62 -16.70
N ILE A 22 -4.82 -17.44 -16.24
CA ILE A 22 -4.55 -16.29 -17.11
C ILE A 22 -3.08 -16.34 -17.52
N LYS A 23 -2.84 -16.54 -18.82
CA LYS A 23 -1.52 -16.30 -19.42
C LYS A 23 -1.37 -14.82 -19.67
N ASN A 24 -0.43 -14.17 -19.01
CA ASN A 24 -0.17 -12.77 -19.23
C ASN A 24 1.32 -12.47 -19.19
N ASP A 25 1.82 -11.93 -20.30
CA ASP A 25 3.24 -11.62 -20.47
C ASP A 25 3.55 -10.13 -20.16
N LYS A 26 2.51 -9.33 -19.81
CA LYS A 26 2.64 -7.88 -19.62
C LYS A 26 2.32 -7.46 -18.17
N VAL A 27 3.23 -7.77 -17.27
CA VAL A 27 3.20 -7.22 -15.91
C VAL A 27 4.07 -5.96 -15.85
N ILE A 28 3.47 -4.85 -15.51
CA ILE A 28 4.17 -3.59 -15.25
C ILE A 28 4.54 -3.57 -13.76
N LYS A 29 5.82 -3.73 -13.46
CA LYS A 29 6.34 -3.51 -12.12
C LYS A 29 6.57 -2.01 -11.92
N ALA A 30 6.11 -1.50 -10.78
CA ALA A 30 6.28 -0.10 -10.42
C ALA A 30 6.67 0.02 -8.94
N TRP A 31 7.82 0.62 -8.65
CA TRP A 31 8.28 0.83 -7.27
C TRP A 31 7.33 1.76 -6.50
N GLN A 32 6.64 2.63 -7.21
CA GLN A 32 5.60 3.49 -6.65
C GLN A 32 4.45 2.71 -6.00
N LEU A 33 4.33 1.42 -6.30
CA LEU A 33 3.37 0.51 -5.66
C LEU A 33 3.96 -0.25 -4.47
N ASN A 34 5.24 -0.08 -4.14
CA ASN A 34 5.86 -0.72 -2.97
C ASN A 34 5.16 -0.33 -1.66
N GLU A 35 5.30 -1.17 -0.64
CA GLU A 35 4.89 -0.79 0.71
C GLU A 35 5.66 0.45 1.17
N ARG A 36 5.03 1.23 2.03
CA ARG A 36 5.64 2.40 2.66
C ARG A 36 6.94 2.01 3.36
N HIS A 37 7.98 2.79 3.16
CA HIS A 37 9.25 2.59 3.84
C HIS A 37 9.16 3.16 5.27
N TYR A 38 9.30 2.28 6.26
CA TYR A 38 9.17 2.64 7.67
C TYR A 38 10.46 3.22 8.29
N GLY A 39 11.43 3.57 7.46
CA GLY A 39 12.71 4.13 7.93
C GLY A 39 13.45 3.16 8.83
N SER A 40 14.05 3.68 9.89
CA SER A 40 14.77 2.88 10.90
C SER A 40 13.85 1.99 11.76
N LEU A 41 12.53 2.09 11.59
CA LEU A 41 11.58 1.19 12.25
C LEU A 41 11.31 -0.09 11.46
N GLN A 42 11.90 -0.23 10.27
CA GLN A 42 11.75 -1.41 9.44
C GLN A 42 12.25 -2.66 10.18
N GLY A 43 11.47 -3.74 10.16
CA GLY A 43 11.83 -5.00 10.83
C GLY A 43 11.74 -5.01 12.36
N LEU A 44 11.58 -3.86 13.01
CA LEU A 44 11.47 -3.80 14.46
C LEU A 44 10.12 -4.34 14.97
N ASP A 45 10.15 -5.03 16.10
CA ASP A 45 8.96 -5.44 16.82
C ASP A 45 8.15 -4.22 17.27
N LYS A 46 6.82 -4.29 17.11
CA LYS A 46 5.94 -3.16 17.42
C LYS A 46 5.89 -2.84 18.91
N LYS A 47 5.89 -3.87 19.78
CA LYS A 47 5.80 -3.70 21.23
C LYS A 47 7.11 -3.12 21.77
N GLU A 48 8.25 -3.65 21.33
CA GLU A 48 9.57 -3.13 21.73
C GLU A 48 9.76 -1.68 21.27
N THR A 49 9.30 -1.36 20.04
CA THR A 49 9.35 0.01 19.53
C THR A 49 8.47 0.94 20.38
N ALA A 50 7.28 0.48 20.82
CA ALA A 50 6.39 1.27 21.67
C ALA A 50 6.95 1.46 23.08
N ILE A 51 7.62 0.46 23.63
CA ILE A 51 8.32 0.60 24.92
C ILE A 51 9.42 1.65 24.82
N LYS A 52 10.15 1.68 23.70
CA LYS A 52 11.29 2.59 23.50
C LYS A 52 10.88 4.03 23.22
N TYR A 53 9.85 4.23 22.40
CA TYR A 53 9.48 5.55 21.86
C TYR A 53 8.13 6.08 22.35
N GLY A 54 7.37 5.29 23.10
CA GLY A 54 6.01 5.57 23.51
C GLY A 54 4.97 5.15 22.47
N GLU A 55 3.80 4.70 22.94
CA GLU A 55 2.72 4.20 22.08
C GLU A 55 2.19 5.26 21.14
N GLU A 56 1.99 6.49 21.64
CA GLU A 56 1.48 7.62 20.85
C GLU A 56 2.40 7.96 19.68
N GLN A 57 3.71 8.05 19.93
CA GLN A 57 4.69 8.35 18.89
C GLN A 57 4.76 7.25 17.82
N VAL A 58 4.70 5.98 18.24
CA VAL A 58 4.68 4.84 17.30
C VAL A 58 3.38 4.81 16.51
N PHE A 59 2.25 5.14 17.13
CA PHE A 59 0.97 5.29 16.44
C PHE A 59 1.06 6.40 15.37
N LEU A 60 1.60 7.57 15.70
CA LEU A 60 1.79 8.67 14.76
C LEU A 60 2.64 8.25 13.56
N TRP A 61 3.77 7.60 13.78
CA TRP A 61 4.62 7.10 12.69
C TRP A 61 3.93 6.06 11.81
N ARG A 62 3.06 5.25 12.37
CA ARG A 62 2.42 4.14 11.64
C ARG A 62 1.11 4.52 10.97
N ARG A 63 0.36 5.45 11.52
CA ARG A 63 -1.03 5.69 11.13
C ARG A 63 -1.31 7.10 10.64
N SER A 64 -0.60 8.11 11.12
CA SER A 64 -0.84 9.49 10.69
C SER A 64 -0.54 9.68 9.20
N TYR A 65 -1.13 10.73 8.64
CA TYR A 65 -0.95 11.05 7.23
C TYR A 65 0.43 11.65 6.95
N SER A 66 0.88 12.61 7.77
CA SER A 66 2.04 13.45 7.48
C SER A 66 3.29 13.13 8.29
N THR A 67 3.20 12.30 9.35
CA THR A 67 4.36 12.04 10.20
C THR A 67 5.28 11.00 9.57
N THR A 68 6.49 11.44 9.23
CA THR A 68 7.55 10.57 8.72
C THR A 68 8.26 9.87 9.88
N PRO A 69 8.49 8.54 9.82
CA PRO A 69 9.33 7.86 10.81
C PRO A 69 10.79 8.30 10.68
N PRO A 70 11.64 8.04 11.70
CA PRO A 70 13.07 8.30 11.60
C PRO A 70 13.65 7.60 10.36
N LEU A 71 14.44 8.33 9.58
CA LEU A 71 14.99 7.80 8.33
C LEU A 71 15.94 6.63 8.60
N LEU A 72 16.00 5.69 7.67
CA LEU A 72 17.00 4.66 7.64
C LEU A 72 18.37 5.29 7.38
N ASP A 73 19.41 4.75 8.01
CA ASP A 73 20.78 5.16 7.73
C ASP A 73 21.14 4.82 6.27
N LYS A 74 21.85 5.73 5.61
CA LYS A 74 22.29 5.55 4.21
C LYS A 74 23.24 4.36 4.05
N ASP A 75 24.01 4.05 5.08
CA ASP A 75 24.97 2.94 5.09
C ASP A 75 24.35 1.61 5.57
N SER A 76 23.04 1.61 5.86
CA SER A 76 22.32 0.40 6.26
C SER A 76 22.30 -0.64 5.13
N LEU A 77 22.46 -1.91 5.49
CA LEU A 77 22.29 -3.04 4.57
C LEU A 77 20.87 -3.15 4.02
N GLU A 78 19.89 -2.53 4.69
CA GLU A 78 18.49 -2.49 4.26
C GLU A 78 18.18 -1.30 3.34
N ASN A 79 19.20 -0.49 2.98
CA ASN A 79 19.02 0.64 2.07
C ASN A 79 18.53 0.15 0.71
N PRO A 80 17.32 0.53 0.26
CA PRO A 80 16.78 0.07 -1.01
C PRO A 80 17.63 0.52 -2.22
N ASN A 81 18.35 1.62 -2.10
CA ASN A 81 19.19 2.17 -3.18
C ASN A 81 20.46 1.35 -3.45
N THR A 82 20.83 0.45 -2.55
CA THR A 82 21.95 -0.48 -2.72
C THR A 82 21.49 -1.90 -3.07
N SER A 83 20.19 -2.13 -3.10
CA SER A 83 19.62 -3.46 -3.35
C SER A 83 19.56 -3.80 -4.83
N THR A 84 20.03 -5.00 -5.19
CA THR A 84 19.92 -5.53 -6.56
C THR A 84 18.48 -5.66 -7.06
N MET A 85 17.51 -5.70 -6.16
CA MET A 85 16.08 -5.74 -6.50
C MET A 85 15.66 -4.49 -7.28
N TYR A 86 16.31 -3.36 -7.06
CA TYR A 86 15.95 -2.05 -7.60
C TYR A 86 16.99 -1.47 -8.57
N GLN A 87 17.91 -2.30 -9.03
CA GLN A 87 19.03 -1.86 -9.90
C GLN A 87 18.58 -1.21 -11.22
N ASP A 88 17.36 -1.52 -11.69
CA ASP A 88 16.80 -0.97 -12.93
C ASP A 88 15.99 0.34 -12.67
N ILE A 89 16.01 0.86 -11.43
CA ILE A 89 15.32 2.09 -11.07
C ILE A 89 16.35 3.21 -10.97
N GLU A 90 16.14 4.24 -11.79
CA GLU A 90 17.03 5.42 -11.83
C GLU A 90 16.74 6.42 -10.69
N GLU A 91 15.49 6.41 -10.19
CA GLU A 91 15.08 7.33 -9.11
C GLU A 91 15.65 6.89 -7.76
N VAL A 92 16.00 7.86 -6.93
CA VAL A 92 16.39 7.59 -5.54
C VAL A 92 15.17 7.16 -4.73
N LEU A 93 15.24 5.94 -4.19
CA LEU A 93 14.18 5.39 -3.35
C LEU A 93 14.21 5.98 -1.94
N PRO A 94 13.04 6.19 -1.31
CA PRO A 94 12.94 6.81 0.00
C PRO A 94 13.53 5.93 1.10
N LEU A 95 14.18 6.56 2.07
CA LEU A 95 14.72 5.92 3.29
C LEU A 95 13.75 6.01 4.48
N GLY A 96 12.57 6.55 4.27
CA GLY A 96 11.48 6.67 5.24
C GLY A 96 10.37 7.51 4.65
N GLU A 97 9.12 7.12 4.85
CA GLU A 97 7.96 7.76 4.25
C GLU A 97 6.82 7.97 5.25
N SER A 98 6.21 9.13 5.19
CA SER A 98 4.83 9.34 5.67
C SER A 98 3.83 8.73 4.66
N LEU A 99 2.56 8.68 5.03
CA LEU A 99 1.52 8.28 4.05
C LEU A 99 1.32 9.34 2.96
N HIS A 100 1.58 10.62 3.27
CA HIS A 100 1.62 11.71 2.30
C HIS A 100 2.67 11.45 1.20
N ASP A 101 3.88 11.04 1.59
CA ASP A 101 4.94 10.72 0.62
C ASP A 101 4.54 9.55 -0.29
N VAL A 102 3.92 8.51 0.30
CA VAL A 102 3.36 7.40 -0.47
C VAL A 102 2.29 7.89 -1.44
N ARG A 103 1.38 8.78 -1.01
CA ARG A 103 0.36 9.37 -1.87
C ARG A 103 0.99 10.10 -3.06
N VAL A 104 2.00 10.93 -2.80
CA VAL A 104 2.69 11.68 -3.87
C VAL A 104 3.31 10.74 -4.90
N ARG A 105 4.03 9.69 -4.47
CA ARG A 105 4.69 8.78 -5.42
C ARG A 105 3.73 7.83 -6.16
N VAL A 106 2.56 7.50 -5.59
CA VAL A 106 1.59 6.64 -6.29
C VAL A 106 0.77 7.40 -7.33
N GLU A 107 0.63 8.71 -7.22
CA GLU A 107 -0.21 9.53 -8.10
C GLU A 107 0.14 9.37 -9.60
N PRO A 108 1.40 9.45 -10.03
CA PRO A 108 1.76 9.28 -11.44
C PRO A 108 1.48 7.87 -12.00
N ILE A 109 1.69 6.83 -11.21
CA ILE A 109 1.39 5.45 -11.64
C ILE A 109 -0.13 5.18 -11.60
N LEU A 110 -0.85 5.80 -10.66
CA LEU A 110 -2.31 5.71 -10.59
C LEU A 110 -2.95 6.31 -11.85
N ASP A 111 -2.45 7.43 -12.36
CA ASP A 111 -2.94 8.01 -13.62
C ASP A 111 -2.79 7.05 -14.80
N LYS A 112 -1.67 6.33 -14.90
CA LYS A 112 -1.46 5.29 -15.93
C LYS A 112 -2.40 4.11 -15.74
N ILE A 113 -2.63 3.67 -14.50
CA ILE A 113 -3.57 2.60 -14.14
C ILE A 113 -4.99 3.00 -14.57
N LEU A 114 -5.42 4.20 -14.21
CA LEU A 114 -6.76 4.70 -14.52
C LEU A 114 -6.96 4.92 -16.03
N ALA A 115 -5.93 5.36 -16.75
CA ALA A 115 -5.98 5.44 -18.21
C ALA A 115 -6.17 4.05 -18.84
N SER A 116 -5.42 3.05 -18.36
CA SER A 116 -5.57 1.67 -18.82
C SER A 116 -6.94 1.08 -18.50
N ALA A 117 -7.53 1.44 -17.35
CA ALA A 117 -8.81 0.93 -16.88
C ALA A 117 -10.01 1.45 -17.69
N GLN A 118 -9.86 2.49 -18.49
CA GLN A 118 -10.94 2.99 -19.36
C GLN A 118 -11.36 1.98 -20.44
N SER A 119 -10.43 1.13 -20.87
CA SER A 119 -10.66 0.18 -21.96
C SER A 119 -10.37 -1.27 -21.58
N ASN A 120 -9.86 -1.51 -20.37
CA ASN A 120 -9.41 -2.83 -19.94
C ASN A 120 -9.84 -3.13 -18.51
N LYS A 121 -9.89 -4.42 -18.17
CA LYS A 121 -9.87 -4.84 -16.77
C LYS A 121 -8.44 -4.78 -16.26
N VAL A 122 -8.21 -4.03 -15.21
CA VAL A 122 -6.89 -3.85 -14.62
C VAL A 122 -6.84 -4.49 -13.24
N LEU A 123 -5.80 -5.27 -12.98
CA LEU A 123 -5.48 -5.79 -11.67
C LEU A 123 -4.22 -5.09 -11.15
N VAL A 124 -4.28 -4.61 -9.92
CA VAL A 124 -3.15 -4.01 -9.19
C VAL A 124 -2.88 -4.85 -7.94
N VAL A 125 -1.66 -5.37 -7.81
CA VAL A 125 -1.23 -6.10 -6.61
C VAL A 125 -0.16 -5.28 -5.90
N ALA A 126 -0.51 -4.78 -4.72
CA ALA A 126 0.30 -3.84 -3.97
C ALA A 126 0.18 -4.11 -2.45
N HIS A 127 0.31 -3.10 -1.60
CA HIS A 127 0.42 -3.26 -0.16
C HIS A 127 -0.55 -2.34 0.57
N GLY A 128 -0.73 -2.58 1.87
CA GLY A 128 -1.71 -1.87 2.68
C GLY A 128 -1.59 -0.34 2.59
N ASN A 129 -0.39 0.23 2.72
CA ASN A 129 -0.25 1.69 2.67
C ASN A 129 -0.30 2.26 1.25
N SER A 130 0.22 1.56 0.23
CA SER A 130 0.09 2.02 -1.16
C SER A 130 -1.38 1.96 -1.62
N ILE A 131 -2.13 0.90 -1.28
CA ILE A 131 -3.57 0.82 -1.58
C ILE A 131 -4.36 1.88 -0.78
N ARG A 132 -4.01 2.13 0.49
CA ARG A 132 -4.64 3.17 1.31
C ARG A 132 -4.42 4.57 0.73
N ALA A 133 -3.22 4.85 0.21
CA ALA A 133 -2.93 6.11 -0.48
C ALA A 133 -3.73 6.24 -1.80
N ILE A 134 -3.83 5.16 -2.57
CA ILE A 134 -4.66 5.11 -3.79
C ILE A 134 -6.13 5.36 -3.43
N GLN A 135 -6.66 4.68 -2.42
CA GLN A 135 -8.03 4.86 -1.98
C GLN A 135 -8.30 6.29 -1.52
N LYS A 136 -7.36 6.91 -0.77
CA LYS A 136 -7.44 8.31 -0.38
C LYS A 136 -7.60 9.24 -1.58
N ILE A 137 -6.86 9.01 -2.65
CA ILE A 137 -6.96 9.81 -3.89
C ILE A 137 -8.31 9.60 -4.57
N LEU A 138 -8.73 8.33 -4.74
CA LEU A 138 -9.93 7.98 -5.50
C LEU A 138 -11.23 8.39 -4.81
N GLU A 139 -11.26 8.39 -3.47
CA GLU A 139 -12.44 8.67 -2.66
C GLU A 139 -12.39 10.05 -1.98
N ASN A 140 -11.32 10.84 -2.20
CA ASN A 140 -11.07 12.13 -1.53
C ASN A 140 -11.18 12.05 0.00
N ILE A 141 -10.61 10.99 0.61
CA ILE A 141 -10.66 10.79 2.06
C ILE A 141 -9.86 11.91 2.74
N PRO A 142 -10.42 12.62 3.75
CA PRO A 142 -9.72 13.64 4.52
C PRO A 142 -8.45 13.12 5.22
N ASP A 143 -7.53 14.03 5.55
CA ASP A 143 -6.23 13.67 6.14
C ASP A 143 -6.37 13.10 7.56
N ASP A 144 -7.35 13.57 8.30
CA ASP A 144 -7.69 13.11 9.65
C ASP A 144 -8.41 11.77 9.66
N GLU A 145 -9.18 11.45 8.62
CA GLU A 145 -9.92 10.20 8.50
C GLU A 145 -9.08 9.02 7.99
N ILE A 146 -8.01 9.30 7.21
CA ILE A 146 -7.23 8.23 6.57
C ILE A 146 -6.55 7.29 7.58
N SER A 147 -6.30 7.74 8.81
CA SER A 147 -5.73 6.92 9.88
C SER A 147 -6.62 5.73 10.26
N HIS A 148 -7.94 5.84 10.05
CA HIS A 148 -8.94 4.84 10.37
C HIS A 148 -9.22 3.87 9.22
N VAL A 149 -8.72 4.15 8.02
CA VAL A 149 -8.90 3.26 6.87
C VAL A 149 -8.02 2.04 7.01
N ASN A 150 -8.65 0.87 7.11
CA ASN A 150 -8.01 -0.43 7.16
C ASN A 150 -8.23 -1.17 5.84
N ILE A 151 -7.15 -1.68 5.25
CA ILE A 151 -7.20 -2.46 4.00
C ILE A 151 -7.12 -3.94 4.37
N PRO A 152 -8.21 -4.71 4.22
CA PRO A 152 -8.19 -6.14 4.49
C PRO A 152 -7.22 -6.86 3.57
N THR A 153 -6.45 -7.80 4.12
CA THR A 153 -5.44 -8.54 3.37
C THR A 153 -6.11 -9.57 2.46
N CYS A 154 -5.63 -9.67 1.22
CA CYS A 154 -6.09 -10.64 0.21
C CYS A 154 -7.55 -10.51 -0.21
N ILE A 155 -8.23 -9.43 0.12
CA ILE A 155 -9.59 -9.16 -0.36
C ILE A 155 -9.54 -8.07 -1.43
N PRO A 156 -9.99 -8.35 -2.67
CA PRO A 156 -9.94 -7.35 -3.73
C PRO A 156 -10.87 -6.17 -3.46
N LEU A 157 -10.37 -4.96 -3.66
CA LEU A 157 -11.15 -3.73 -3.68
C LEU A 157 -11.38 -3.30 -5.13
N ALA A 158 -12.64 -3.19 -5.55
CA ALA A 158 -13.02 -2.92 -6.92
C ALA A 158 -13.53 -1.49 -7.13
N PHE A 159 -13.11 -0.91 -8.25
CA PHE A 159 -13.57 0.38 -8.73
C PHE A 159 -14.01 0.27 -10.20
N ASP A 160 -15.06 0.99 -10.57
CA ASP A 160 -15.44 1.23 -11.95
C ASP A 160 -14.82 2.53 -12.44
N VAL A 161 -14.22 2.49 -13.64
CA VAL A 161 -13.59 3.65 -14.27
C VAL A 161 -14.25 3.90 -15.60
N SER A 162 -14.89 5.05 -15.72
CA SER A 162 -15.61 5.46 -16.93
C SER A 162 -15.23 6.89 -17.35
N VAL A 163 -15.61 7.26 -18.56
CA VAL A 163 -15.47 8.63 -19.07
C VAL A 163 -16.86 9.19 -19.34
N LYS A 164 -17.18 10.32 -18.68
CA LYS A 164 -18.44 11.05 -18.90
C LYS A 164 -18.12 12.49 -19.27
N SER A 165 -18.66 12.95 -20.40
CA SER A 165 -18.42 14.31 -20.90
C SER A 165 -16.93 14.70 -20.94
N GLY A 166 -16.07 13.77 -21.38
CA GLY A 166 -14.61 13.97 -21.47
C GLY A 166 -13.86 13.95 -20.15
N LYS A 167 -14.54 13.73 -19.01
CA LYS A 167 -13.93 13.62 -17.69
C LYS A 167 -13.94 12.19 -17.20
N ARG A 168 -12.83 11.77 -16.59
CA ARG A 168 -12.72 10.48 -15.92
C ARG A 168 -13.60 10.48 -14.66
N VAL A 169 -14.42 9.46 -14.51
CA VAL A 169 -15.26 9.21 -13.35
C VAL A 169 -14.85 7.87 -12.76
N VAL A 170 -14.50 7.88 -11.48
CA VAL A 170 -14.17 6.67 -10.72
C VAL A 170 -15.26 6.44 -9.68
N LYS A 171 -15.81 5.23 -9.65
CA LYS A 171 -16.84 4.85 -8.69
C LYS A 171 -16.39 3.60 -7.93
N ARG A 172 -16.41 3.67 -6.61
CA ARG A 172 -16.19 2.51 -5.78
C ARG A 172 -17.31 1.49 -5.96
N ILE A 173 -16.95 0.23 -6.23
CA ILE A 173 -17.86 -0.92 -6.21
C ILE A 173 -17.86 -1.50 -4.78
N GLY A 174 -16.69 -1.68 -4.17
CA GLY A 174 -16.51 -2.22 -2.85
C GLY A 174 -15.54 -3.39 -2.82
N TYR A 175 -15.44 -4.03 -1.67
CA TYR A 175 -14.66 -5.26 -1.52
C TYR A 175 -15.41 -6.43 -2.16
N LEU A 176 -14.67 -7.27 -2.92
CA LEU A 176 -15.20 -8.47 -3.56
C LEU A 176 -14.95 -9.67 -2.65
N GLY A 177 -15.98 -10.09 -1.94
CA GLY A 177 -15.92 -11.21 -1.01
C GLY A 177 -17.20 -11.28 -0.17
N ASP A 178 -17.27 -12.31 0.65
CA ASP A 178 -18.33 -12.41 1.65
C ASP A 178 -18.22 -11.31 2.69
N SER A 179 -19.36 -10.72 3.09
CA SER A 179 -19.37 -9.56 4.00
C SER A 179 -18.79 -9.88 5.37
N GLU A 180 -18.97 -11.12 5.87
CA GLU A 180 -18.42 -11.55 7.17
C GLU A 180 -16.91 -11.71 7.07
N GLU A 181 -16.43 -12.26 5.95
CA GLU A 181 -14.99 -12.40 5.68
C GLU A 181 -14.32 -11.04 5.58
N VAL A 182 -14.90 -10.10 4.84
CA VAL A 182 -14.41 -8.71 4.73
C VAL A 182 -14.33 -8.06 6.11
N LEU A 183 -15.40 -8.18 6.90
CA LEU A 183 -15.45 -7.59 8.25
C LEU A 183 -14.39 -8.20 9.17
N ARG A 184 -14.22 -9.53 9.13
CA ARG A 184 -13.20 -10.23 9.92
C ARG A 184 -11.80 -9.78 9.55
N ALA A 185 -11.45 -9.79 8.26
CA ALA A 185 -10.14 -9.40 7.78
C ALA A 185 -9.83 -7.91 8.07
N THR A 186 -10.84 -7.03 8.00
CA THR A 186 -10.68 -5.62 8.35
C THR A 186 -10.38 -5.46 9.85
N LYS A 187 -11.09 -6.19 10.73
CA LYS A 187 -10.83 -6.19 12.18
C LYS A 187 -9.46 -6.75 12.54
N GLU A 188 -8.99 -7.78 11.84
CA GLU A 188 -7.65 -8.34 12.04
C GLU A 188 -6.56 -7.27 11.76
N VAL A 189 -6.70 -6.50 10.67
CA VAL A 189 -5.78 -5.40 10.35
C VAL A 189 -5.86 -4.29 11.39
N GLU A 190 -7.04 -3.95 11.87
CA GLU A 190 -7.25 -2.98 12.93
C GLU A 190 -6.55 -3.41 14.23
N GLN A 191 -6.75 -4.64 14.67
CA GLN A 191 -6.11 -5.20 15.87
C GLN A 191 -4.60 -5.25 15.76
N GLN A 192 -4.04 -5.54 14.57
CA GLN A 192 -2.61 -5.49 14.34
C GLN A 192 -2.03 -4.06 14.44
N SER A 193 -2.86 -3.05 14.24
CA SER A 193 -2.46 -1.64 14.36
C SER A 193 -2.57 -1.10 15.79
N GLN A 194 -3.39 -1.72 16.61
CA GLN A 194 -3.49 -1.43 18.04
C GLN A 194 -2.35 -2.19 18.76
N ILE A 195 -1.63 -1.49 19.60
CA ILE A 195 -0.69 -2.14 20.52
C ILE A 195 -1.55 -2.79 21.56
N ASN A 196 -1.67 -4.13 21.54
CA ASN A 196 -2.52 -4.86 22.49
C ASN A 196 -2.07 -4.57 23.90
N ASN A 197 -2.77 -3.66 24.57
CA ASN A 197 -2.73 -3.44 26.01
C ASN A 197 -3.47 -4.59 26.75
N LYS A 198 -3.16 -5.84 26.47
CA LYS A 198 -3.47 -6.91 27.41
C LYS A 198 -2.27 -7.02 28.36
N ARG A 199 -2.39 -6.31 29.48
CA ARG A 199 -1.67 -6.67 30.70
C ARG A 199 -2.19 -8.05 31.11
N ASP A 200 -1.35 -9.06 30.96
CA ASP A 200 -1.46 -10.28 31.78
C ASP A 200 -0.86 -9.99 33.14
#